data_31a1c4ad44506603f7c5901eb3af9e00
#
_entry.id   31a1c4ad44506603f7c5901eb3af9e00
#
_cell.length_a   1.000
_cell.length_b   1.000
_cell.length_c   1.000
_cell.angle_alpha   90.00
_cell.angle_beta   90.00
_cell.angle_gamma   90.00
#
_symmetry.space_group_name_H-M   'P 1'
#
loop_
_entity.id
_entity.type
_entity.pdbx_description
1 polymer ?
#
loop_
_entity_poly.entity_id
_entity_poly.type
_entity_poly.pdbx_seq_one_letter_code
_entity_poly.pdbx_strand_id
1 'polypeptide(L)'
;MKKILLIEDDSNYIWHIKNFLQRKGYHVLVAFTVSQGKELIEKEQILIIGSDLKLSDGSGMELLEYLREKTYKIPFLFFTCYDKKYYEKEALEKGAKICMNKLQFDLVKETLLEDAYKESNGEGATFHKILLVKKNSEITSIIQTELLKKGIYMIMVETIWEAENKLLECQDIELILCDLFLQDGIAMDFFHSMKKLAGIYQNTKEPIFRELPFFIFTDNKDLSLEYQYRHEGVSDYITSPVNIPELIRRICYFVEE
;
A
#
# COMPACT_ATOMS: atom_id res chain seq x y z
N MET A 1 21.36 3.25 9.82
CA MET A 1 19.94 3.00 9.52
C MET A 1 19.71 3.43 8.06
N LYS A 2 19.31 2.53 7.19
CA LYS A 2 19.03 2.83 5.76
C LYS A 2 17.86 3.80 5.63
N LYS A 3 17.91 4.70 4.68
CA LYS A 3 17.00 5.84 4.53
C LYS A 3 16.33 5.83 3.17
N ILE A 4 15.08 6.27 3.07
CA ILE A 4 14.42 6.54 1.79
C ILE A 4 14.84 7.94 1.34
N LEU A 5 15.28 8.09 0.10
CA LEU A 5 15.58 9.39 -0.49
C LEU A 5 14.47 9.77 -1.49
N LEU A 6 13.84 10.91 -1.28
CA LEU A 6 12.88 11.49 -2.20
C LEU A 6 13.48 12.74 -2.86
N ILE A 7 13.35 12.84 -4.18
CA ILE A 7 13.95 13.94 -4.97
C ILE A 7 12.85 14.58 -5.81
N GLU A 8 12.49 15.81 -5.45
CA GLU A 8 11.30 16.48 -5.96
C GLU A 8 11.38 17.97 -5.63
N ASP A 9 11.14 18.83 -6.59
CA ASP A 9 11.15 20.28 -6.40
C ASP A 9 9.78 20.84 -5.94
N ASP A 10 8.67 20.09 -6.11
CA ASP A 10 7.39 20.44 -5.49
C ASP A 10 7.37 20.08 -4.01
N SER A 11 7.54 21.10 -3.18
CA SER A 11 7.59 20.95 -1.72
C SER A 11 6.28 20.41 -1.12
N ASN A 12 5.12 20.69 -1.71
CA ASN A 12 3.82 20.20 -1.23
C ASN A 12 3.67 18.70 -1.54
N TYR A 13 3.98 18.31 -2.76
CA TYR A 13 3.91 16.90 -3.16
C TYR A 13 4.80 16.04 -2.28
N ILE A 14 6.07 16.44 -2.12
CA ILE A 14 7.05 15.66 -1.35
C ILE A 14 6.70 15.62 0.14
N TRP A 15 6.14 16.69 0.69
CA TRP A 15 5.74 16.75 2.10
C TRP A 15 4.72 15.66 2.45
N HIS A 16 3.76 15.42 1.59
CA HIS A 16 2.74 14.38 1.78
C HIS A 16 3.34 12.97 1.75
N ILE A 17 4.20 12.67 0.77
CA ILE A 17 4.86 11.35 0.67
C ILE A 17 5.79 11.13 1.87
N LYS A 18 6.60 12.14 2.21
CA LYS A 18 7.50 12.09 3.36
C LYS A 18 6.74 11.77 4.65
N ASN A 19 5.68 12.51 4.94
CA ASN A 19 4.89 12.32 6.16
C ASN A 19 4.23 10.92 6.20
N PHE A 20 3.73 10.44 5.07
CA PHE A 20 3.20 9.10 4.97
C PHE A 20 4.25 8.05 5.34
N LEU A 21 5.42 8.07 4.71
CA LEU A 21 6.50 7.11 4.96
C LEU A 21 7.06 7.21 6.40
N GLN A 22 7.17 8.43 6.93
CA GLN A 22 7.61 8.64 8.31
C GLN A 22 6.63 8.07 9.34
N ARG A 23 5.31 8.20 9.11
CA ARG A 23 4.29 7.55 9.95
C ARG A 23 4.36 6.03 9.89
N LYS A 24 4.92 5.46 8.82
CA LYS A 24 5.18 4.01 8.68
C LYS A 24 6.54 3.59 9.25
N GLY A 25 7.26 4.49 9.94
CA GLY A 25 8.50 4.20 10.65
C GLY A 25 9.77 4.34 9.82
N TYR A 26 9.71 4.86 8.60
CA TYR A 26 10.88 5.06 7.76
C TYR A 26 11.55 6.41 8.02
N HIS A 27 12.87 6.44 7.94
CA HIS A 27 13.62 7.69 7.91
C HIS A 27 13.71 8.21 6.46
N VAL A 28 13.19 9.41 6.21
CA VAL A 28 13.08 9.97 4.87
C VAL A 28 13.95 11.22 4.72
N LEU A 29 14.85 11.18 3.76
CA LEU A 29 15.63 12.31 3.29
C LEU A 29 14.94 12.94 2.08
N VAL A 30 15.12 14.25 1.92
CA VAL A 30 14.56 15.02 0.80
C VAL A 30 15.67 15.80 0.12
N ALA A 31 15.66 15.75 -1.20
CA ALA A 31 16.44 16.62 -2.07
C ALA A 31 15.48 17.36 -3.03
N PHE A 32 15.79 18.59 -3.35
CA PHE A 32 15.00 19.41 -4.27
C PHE A 32 15.68 19.57 -5.65
N THR A 33 16.89 19.03 -5.78
CA THR A 33 17.72 19.15 -6.98
C THR A 33 18.51 17.86 -7.22
N VAL A 34 18.97 17.67 -8.46
CA VAL A 34 19.89 16.56 -8.83
C VAL A 34 21.16 16.64 -8.00
N SER A 35 21.72 17.84 -7.87
CA SER A 35 22.97 18.08 -7.12
C SER A 35 22.84 17.68 -5.65
N GLN A 36 21.76 18.06 -4.98
CA GLN A 36 21.49 17.64 -3.60
C GLN A 36 21.28 16.13 -3.50
N GLY A 37 20.60 15.53 -4.49
CA GLY A 37 20.40 14.08 -4.57
C GLY A 37 21.73 13.33 -4.61
N LYS A 38 22.67 13.75 -5.48
CA LYS A 38 24.01 13.17 -5.59
C LYS A 38 24.79 13.29 -4.26
N GLU A 39 24.73 14.44 -3.61
CA GLU A 39 25.40 14.66 -2.33
C GLU A 39 24.89 13.72 -1.23
N LEU A 40 23.55 13.55 -1.14
CA LEU A 40 22.94 12.64 -0.16
C LEU A 40 23.25 11.17 -0.43
N ILE A 41 23.31 10.76 -1.69
CA ILE A 41 23.67 9.40 -2.09
C ILE A 41 25.10 9.06 -1.66
N GLU A 42 26.03 10.02 -1.73
CA GLU A 42 27.43 9.81 -1.32
C GLU A 42 27.61 9.77 0.22
N LYS A 43 26.78 10.52 0.95
CA LYS A 43 26.93 10.69 2.40
C LYS A 43 26.11 9.70 3.23
N GLU A 44 25.06 9.13 2.66
CA GLU A 44 24.06 8.41 3.42
C GLU A 44 23.84 6.98 2.90
N GLN A 45 23.41 6.10 3.79
CA GLN A 45 23.00 4.76 3.38
C GLN A 45 21.55 4.80 2.88
N ILE A 46 21.39 4.83 1.56
CA ILE A 46 20.09 4.90 0.92
C ILE A 46 19.54 3.50 0.67
N LEU A 47 18.29 3.29 1.06
CA LEU A 47 17.54 2.06 0.87
C LEU A 47 16.90 2.01 -0.52
N ILE A 48 16.23 3.11 -0.88
CA ILE A 48 15.46 3.28 -2.11
C ILE A 48 15.39 4.75 -2.47
N ILE A 49 15.32 5.06 -3.75
CA ILE A 49 15.20 6.42 -4.28
C ILE A 49 13.87 6.55 -5.04
N GLY A 50 13.08 7.56 -4.69
CA GLY A 50 11.95 8.03 -5.48
C GLY A 50 12.26 9.42 -6.02
N SER A 51 12.18 9.60 -7.34
CA SER A 51 12.57 10.87 -7.99
C SER A 51 11.55 11.35 -9.01
N ASP A 52 11.35 12.67 -9.08
CA ASP A 52 10.76 13.23 -10.30
C ASP A 52 11.74 13.04 -11.47
N LEU A 53 11.16 12.98 -12.64
CA LEU A 53 11.91 12.95 -13.90
C LEU A 53 12.55 14.32 -14.21
N LYS A 54 11.84 15.42 -13.93
CA LYS A 54 12.27 16.78 -14.23
C LYS A 54 12.46 17.58 -12.95
N LEU A 55 13.66 18.07 -12.74
CA LEU A 55 14.05 18.87 -11.59
C LEU A 55 14.57 20.24 -12.05
N SER A 56 14.65 21.19 -11.15
CA SER A 56 15.03 22.58 -11.46
C SER A 56 16.46 22.72 -12.02
N ASP A 57 17.38 21.80 -11.65
CA ASP A 57 18.79 21.82 -12.06
C ASP A 57 19.19 20.68 -13.02
N GLY A 58 18.22 19.87 -13.48
CA GLY A 58 18.51 18.76 -14.38
C GLY A 58 17.40 17.72 -14.44
N SER A 59 17.75 16.49 -14.72
CA SER A 59 16.82 15.36 -14.85
C SER A 59 17.11 14.27 -13.84
N GLY A 60 16.07 13.65 -13.31
CA GLY A 60 16.21 12.42 -12.52
C GLY A 60 16.89 11.29 -13.29
N MET A 61 16.85 11.31 -14.63
CA MET A 61 17.60 10.37 -15.46
C MET A 61 19.11 10.50 -15.29
N GLU A 62 19.64 11.74 -15.19
CA GLU A 62 21.06 11.99 -14.94
C GLU A 62 21.50 11.43 -13.58
N LEU A 63 20.58 11.43 -12.60
CA LEU A 63 20.85 10.84 -11.30
C LEU A 63 20.87 9.32 -11.35
N LEU A 64 19.96 8.71 -12.12
CA LEU A 64 19.96 7.27 -12.35
C LEU A 64 21.24 6.81 -13.07
N GLU A 65 21.65 7.52 -14.12
CA GLU A 65 22.92 7.26 -14.84
C GLU A 65 24.11 7.36 -13.89
N TYR A 66 24.19 8.42 -13.11
CA TYR A 66 25.24 8.60 -12.09
C TYR A 66 25.31 7.41 -11.12
N LEU A 67 24.15 6.91 -10.64
CA LEU A 67 24.11 5.72 -9.79
C LEU A 67 24.67 4.47 -10.47
N ARG A 68 24.33 4.27 -11.75
CA ARG A 68 24.77 3.09 -12.51
C ARG A 68 26.26 3.16 -12.85
N GLU A 69 26.78 4.34 -13.19
CA GLU A 69 28.22 4.58 -13.37
C GLU A 69 29.02 4.28 -12.10
N LYS A 70 28.50 4.64 -10.94
CA LYS A 70 29.09 4.34 -9.62
C LYS A 70 28.87 2.90 -9.16
N THR A 71 28.16 2.07 -9.96
CA THR A 71 27.81 0.68 -9.63
C THR A 71 26.91 0.52 -8.40
N TYR A 72 26.20 1.56 -8.00
CA TYR A 72 25.22 1.48 -6.91
C TYR A 72 23.99 0.70 -7.35
N LYS A 73 23.62 -0.32 -6.58
CA LYS A 73 22.44 -1.17 -6.82
C LYS A 73 21.20 -0.68 -6.06
N ILE A 74 21.09 0.62 -5.80
CA ILE A 74 19.96 1.19 -5.10
C ILE A 74 18.73 1.16 -6.02
N PRO A 75 17.59 0.60 -5.61
CA PRO A 75 16.34 0.67 -6.36
C PRO A 75 15.92 2.11 -6.61
N PHE A 76 15.55 2.42 -7.85
CA PHE A 76 15.22 3.77 -8.30
C PHE A 76 13.83 3.77 -8.96
N LEU A 77 12.93 4.59 -8.43
CA LEU A 77 11.58 4.75 -8.91
C LEU A 77 11.39 6.17 -9.43
N PHE A 78 10.76 6.29 -10.59
CA PHE A 78 10.31 7.59 -11.08
C PHE A 78 8.84 7.81 -10.78
N PHE A 79 8.50 9.05 -10.40
CA PHE A 79 7.12 9.56 -10.39
C PHE A 79 7.09 10.92 -11.09
N THR A 80 6.27 11.05 -12.12
CA THR A 80 6.26 12.23 -12.97
C THR A 80 4.86 12.57 -13.47
N CYS A 81 4.61 13.87 -13.72
CA CYS A 81 3.40 14.34 -14.40
C CYS A 81 3.47 14.20 -15.93
N TYR A 82 4.63 13.90 -16.49
CA TYR A 82 4.80 13.75 -17.94
C TYR A 82 4.21 12.44 -18.44
N ASP A 83 3.87 12.41 -19.74
CA ASP A 83 3.34 11.20 -20.35
C ASP A 83 4.35 10.05 -20.22
N LYS A 84 3.97 9.07 -19.44
CA LYS A 84 4.73 7.88 -19.12
C LYS A 84 5.29 7.19 -20.38
N LYS A 85 4.53 7.18 -21.49
CA LYS A 85 4.90 6.48 -22.72
C LYS A 85 6.24 6.91 -23.31
N TYR A 86 6.63 8.17 -23.13
CA TYR A 86 7.89 8.70 -23.68
C TYR A 86 9.13 8.34 -22.88
N TYR A 87 9.00 8.21 -21.56
CA TYR A 87 10.16 8.09 -20.67
C TYR A 87 10.28 6.73 -20.01
N GLU A 88 9.19 5.98 -19.91
CA GLU A 88 9.17 4.69 -19.20
C GLU A 88 10.15 3.70 -19.79
N LYS A 89 10.16 3.55 -21.12
CA LYS A 89 11.07 2.62 -21.80
C LYS A 89 12.53 2.97 -21.53
N GLU A 90 12.89 4.22 -21.70
CA GLU A 90 14.25 4.69 -21.45
C GLU A 90 14.66 4.54 -19.98
N ALA A 91 13.77 4.88 -19.05
CA ALA A 91 14.00 4.73 -17.62
C ALA A 91 14.27 3.28 -17.22
N LEU A 92 13.45 2.34 -17.72
CA LEU A 92 13.62 0.91 -17.45
C LEU A 92 14.90 0.35 -18.08
N GLU A 93 15.23 0.74 -19.32
CA GLU A 93 16.48 0.35 -20.01
C GLU A 93 17.73 0.83 -19.26
N LYS A 94 17.67 2.01 -18.63
CA LYS A 94 18.72 2.55 -17.76
C LYS A 94 18.73 1.96 -16.35
N GLY A 95 17.79 1.06 -16.05
CA GLY A 95 17.75 0.33 -14.79
C GLY A 95 16.89 0.98 -13.70
N ALA A 96 15.95 1.84 -14.04
CA ALA A 96 14.87 2.18 -13.11
C ALA A 96 14.01 0.95 -12.85
N LYS A 97 13.44 0.84 -11.66
CA LYS A 97 12.54 -0.25 -11.29
C LYS A 97 11.14 -0.04 -11.87
N ILE A 98 10.66 1.19 -11.82
CA ILE A 98 9.34 1.58 -12.30
C ILE A 98 9.28 3.08 -12.61
N CYS A 99 8.35 3.46 -13.49
CA CYS A 99 7.98 4.83 -13.77
C CYS A 99 6.47 5.00 -13.57
N MET A 100 6.05 5.87 -12.67
CA MET A 100 4.66 6.08 -12.27
C MET A 100 4.17 7.49 -12.59
N ASN A 101 2.85 7.64 -12.74
CA ASN A 101 2.25 8.96 -12.86
C ASN A 101 2.01 9.56 -11.46
N LYS A 102 2.47 10.79 -11.22
CA LYS A 102 2.25 11.53 -9.96
C LYS A 102 0.78 11.67 -9.59
N LEU A 103 -0.12 11.70 -10.58
CA LEU A 103 -1.57 11.77 -10.35
C LEU A 103 -2.11 10.53 -9.64
N GLN A 104 -1.42 9.40 -9.76
CA GLN A 104 -1.70 8.17 -9.01
C GLN A 104 -1.04 8.21 -7.63
N PHE A 105 -1.34 9.25 -6.87
CA PHE A 105 -0.63 9.59 -5.64
C PHE A 105 -0.60 8.47 -4.59
N ASP A 106 -1.70 7.76 -4.41
CA ASP A 106 -1.78 6.63 -3.47
C ASP A 106 -0.93 5.46 -3.95
N LEU A 107 -0.95 5.16 -5.26
CA LEU A 107 -0.09 4.12 -5.83
C LEU A 107 1.40 4.44 -5.64
N VAL A 108 1.80 5.70 -5.81
CA VAL A 108 3.20 6.13 -5.58
C VAL A 108 3.62 5.87 -4.12
N LYS A 109 2.77 6.25 -3.15
CA LYS A 109 3.03 6.01 -1.73
C LYS A 109 3.12 4.52 -1.39
N GLU A 110 2.17 3.74 -1.88
CA GLU A 110 2.10 2.29 -1.64
C GLU A 110 3.30 1.57 -2.25
N THR A 111 3.67 1.88 -3.48
CA THR A 111 4.83 1.28 -4.15
C THR A 111 6.15 1.60 -3.43
N LEU A 112 6.34 2.87 -3.02
CA LEU A 112 7.51 3.25 -2.23
C LEU A 112 7.58 2.52 -0.89
N LEU A 113 6.44 2.34 -0.23
CA LEU A 113 6.35 1.63 1.05
C LEU A 113 6.68 0.13 0.87
N GLU A 114 6.08 -0.51 -0.11
CA GLU A 114 6.29 -1.92 -0.43
C GLU A 114 7.76 -2.20 -0.75
N ASP A 115 8.34 -1.41 -1.63
CA ASP A 115 9.73 -1.56 -2.02
C ASP A 115 10.68 -1.29 -0.85
N ALA A 116 10.41 -0.27 -0.05
CA ALA A 116 11.19 0.00 1.15
C ALA A 116 11.10 -1.15 2.18
N TYR A 117 9.93 -1.78 2.31
CA TYR A 117 9.76 -2.95 3.15
C TYR A 117 10.59 -4.13 2.65
N LYS A 118 10.49 -4.47 1.36
CA LYS A 118 11.24 -5.58 0.74
C LYS A 118 12.75 -5.37 0.86
N GLU A 119 13.25 -4.18 0.58
CA GLU A 119 14.67 -3.85 0.71
C GLU A 119 15.17 -3.85 2.17
N SER A 120 14.29 -3.57 3.13
CA SER A 120 14.65 -3.59 4.56
C SER A 120 14.74 -5.01 5.13
N ASN A 121 13.92 -5.94 4.63
CA ASN A 121 13.74 -7.28 5.19
C ASN A 121 14.41 -8.38 4.35
N GLY A 122 14.96 -8.05 3.17
CA GLY A 122 15.75 -8.95 2.32
C GLY A 122 14.96 -9.63 1.22
N GLU A 123 15.69 -10.35 0.37
CA GLU A 123 15.12 -11.13 -0.75
C GLU A 123 14.15 -12.20 -0.20
N GLY A 124 12.93 -12.22 -0.73
CA GLY A 124 11.87 -13.15 -0.31
C GLY A 124 10.91 -12.59 0.75
N ALA A 125 11.10 -11.36 1.22
CA ALA A 125 10.09 -10.71 2.07
C ALA A 125 8.80 -10.49 1.30
N THR A 126 7.70 -11.05 1.81
CA THR A 126 6.36 -10.88 1.27
C THR A 126 5.73 -9.57 1.76
N PHE A 127 4.90 -8.97 0.92
CA PHE A 127 4.15 -7.77 1.26
C PHE A 127 2.70 -7.96 0.84
N HIS A 128 1.85 -8.16 1.83
CA HIS A 128 0.44 -8.46 1.67
C HIS A 128 -0.41 -7.20 1.81
N LYS A 129 -1.56 -7.15 1.17
CA LYS A 129 -2.51 -6.04 1.29
C LYS A 129 -3.86 -6.52 1.78
N ILE A 130 -4.39 -5.85 2.79
CA ILE A 130 -5.74 -6.09 3.31
C ILE A 130 -6.54 -4.80 3.34
N LEU A 131 -7.86 -4.91 3.25
CA LEU A 131 -8.79 -3.78 3.26
C LEU A 131 -9.55 -3.74 4.59
N LEU A 132 -9.50 -2.61 5.30
CA LEU A 132 -10.35 -2.33 6.44
C LEU A 132 -11.42 -1.31 6.05
N VAL A 133 -12.69 -1.68 6.16
CA VAL A 133 -13.85 -0.83 5.93
C VAL A 133 -14.45 -0.46 7.29
N LYS A 134 -13.93 0.58 7.90
CA LYS A 134 -14.31 1.04 9.25
C LYS A 134 -13.80 2.44 9.49
N LYS A 135 -14.54 3.22 10.27
CA LYS A 135 -14.09 4.54 10.71
C LYS A 135 -12.76 4.43 11.46
N ASN A 136 -11.85 5.35 11.15
CA ASN A 136 -10.55 5.40 11.79
C ASN A 136 -10.66 5.63 13.31
N SER A 137 -9.82 4.93 14.07
CA SER A 137 -9.74 5.01 15.51
C SER A 137 -8.31 4.77 15.99
N GLU A 138 -8.04 5.02 17.26
CA GLU A 138 -6.74 4.71 17.86
C GLU A 138 -6.39 3.22 17.74
N ILE A 139 -7.38 2.35 17.96
CA ILE A 139 -7.20 0.88 17.87
C ILE A 139 -6.81 0.47 16.43
N THR A 140 -7.50 1.00 15.42
CA THR A 140 -7.18 0.68 14.02
C THR A 140 -5.78 1.15 13.63
N SER A 141 -5.32 2.29 14.16
CA SER A 141 -3.96 2.79 13.93
C SER A 141 -2.89 1.88 14.57
N ILE A 142 -3.16 1.34 15.76
CA ILE A 142 -2.26 0.37 16.41
C ILE A 142 -2.21 -0.93 15.59
N ILE A 143 -3.37 -1.47 15.19
CA ILE A 143 -3.46 -2.68 14.36
C ILE A 143 -2.67 -2.48 13.06
N GLN A 144 -2.85 -1.35 12.37
CA GLN A 144 -2.12 -1.03 11.13
C GLN A 144 -0.60 -1.05 11.35
N THR A 145 -0.13 -0.49 12.47
CA THR A 145 1.30 -0.47 12.79
C THR A 145 1.86 -1.87 13.04
N GLU A 146 1.13 -2.70 13.80
CA GLU A 146 1.58 -4.06 14.11
C GLU A 146 1.53 -4.99 12.88
N LEU A 147 0.51 -4.87 12.02
CA LEU A 147 0.42 -5.61 10.77
C LEU A 147 1.57 -5.26 9.81
N LEU A 148 1.92 -3.96 9.71
CA LEU A 148 3.02 -3.55 8.85
C LEU A 148 4.36 -4.15 9.25
N LYS A 149 4.62 -4.38 10.55
CA LYS A 149 5.80 -5.10 11.03
C LYS A 149 5.87 -6.55 10.51
N LYS A 150 4.72 -7.11 10.14
CA LYS A 150 4.57 -8.46 9.55
C LYS A 150 4.52 -8.45 8.02
N GLY A 151 4.72 -7.31 7.37
CA GLY A 151 4.60 -7.19 5.92
C GLY A 151 3.17 -7.09 5.41
N ILE A 152 2.21 -6.79 6.28
CA ILE A 152 0.80 -6.67 5.91
C ILE A 152 0.42 -5.19 5.94
N TYR A 153 0.13 -4.64 4.76
CA TYR A 153 -0.32 -3.26 4.62
C TYR A 153 -1.85 -3.20 4.67
N MET A 154 -2.38 -2.47 5.64
CA MET A 154 -3.81 -2.27 5.81
C MET A 154 -4.25 -0.97 5.15
N ILE A 155 -5.01 -1.08 4.06
CA ILE A 155 -5.70 0.01 3.39
C ILE A 155 -6.97 0.29 4.19
N MET A 156 -7.25 1.56 4.49
CA MET A 156 -8.40 1.95 5.30
C MET A 156 -9.34 2.84 4.51
N VAL A 157 -10.62 2.48 4.52
CA VAL A 157 -11.73 3.25 3.93
C VAL A 157 -12.91 3.27 4.91
N GLU A 158 -13.85 4.20 4.78
CA GLU A 158 -14.94 4.37 5.74
C GLU A 158 -16.32 3.97 5.18
N THR A 159 -16.43 3.77 3.86
CA THR A 159 -17.69 3.47 3.18
C THR A 159 -17.59 2.23 2.29
N ILE A 160 -18.73 1.61 2.00
CA ILE A 160 -18.83 0.49 1.04
C ILE A 160 -18.41 0.95 -0.36
N TRP A 161 -18.86 2.13 -0.76
CA TRP A 161 -18.53 2.70 -2.06
C TRP A 161 -17.01 2.89 -2.26
N GLU A 162 -16.31 3.41 -1.25
CA GLU A 162 -14.85 3.51 -1.28
C GLU A 162 -14.18 2.13 -1.34
N ALA A 163 -14.72 1.15 -0.59
CA ALA A 163 -14.22 -0.21 -0.57
C ALA A 163 -14.33 -0.88 -1.94
N GLU A 164 -15.49 -0.78 -2.60
CA GLU A 164 -15.73 -1.32 -3.94
C GLU A 164 -14.79 -0.69 -4.97
N ASN A 165 -14.62 0.64 -4.94
CA ASN A 165 -13.65 1.32 -5.83
C ASN A 165 -12.22 0.86 -5.56
N LYS A 166 -11.84 0.71 -4.29
CA LYS A 166 -10.48 0.28 -3.94
C LYS A 166 -10.19 -1.16 -4.38
N LEU A 167 -11.16 -2.04 -4.31
CA LEU A 167 -11.05 -3.42 -4.82
C LEU A 167 -10.92 -3.48 -6.34
N LEU A 168 -11.50 -2.53 -7.07
CA LEU A 168 -11.31 -2.40 -8.52
C LEU A 168 -9.92 -1.88 -8.88
N GLU A 169 -9.38 -0.95 -8.08
CA GLU A 169 -8.05 -0.36 -8.30
C GLU A 169 -6.91 -1.31 -7.89
N CYS A 170 -7.09 -2.07 -6.80
CA CYS A 170 -6.08 -2.89 -6.16
C CYS A 170 -6.52 -4.36 -6.16
N GLN A 171 -6.15 -5.10 -7.19
CA GLN A 171 -6.51 -6.52 -7.34
C GLN A 171 -5.68 -7.47 -6.45
N ASP A 172 -4.68 -6.94 -5.76
CA ASP A 172 -3.79 -7.66 -4.85
C ASP A 172 -4.21 -7.58 -3.37
N ILE A 173 -5.43 -7.12 -3.08
CA ILE A 173 -6.02 -7.22 -1.75
C ILE A 173 -6.36 -8.68 -1.46
N GLU A 174 -5.97 -9.16 -0.28
CA GLU A 174 -6.03 -10.58 0.09
C GLU A 174 -7.08 -10.90 1.16
N LEU A 175 -7.56 -9.88 1.90
CA LEU A 175 -8.54 -10.04 2.95
C LEU A 175 -9.29 -8.73 3.18
N ILE A 176 -10.59 -8.83 3.54
CA ILE A 176 -11.43 -7.70 3.91
C ILE A 176 -11.81 -7.81 5.39
N LEU A 177 -11.58 -6.74 6.17
CA LEU A 177 -12.18 -6.52 7.48
C LEU A 177 -13.25 -5.45 7.34
N CYS A 178 -14.45 -5.69 7.84
CA CYS A 178 -15.57 -4.77 7.67
C CYS A 178 -16.32 -4.54 9.00
N ASP A 179 -16.66 -3.27 9.31
CA ASP A 179 -17.58 -2.99 10.41
C ASP A 179 -19.01 -3.40 10.04
N LEU A 180 -19.81 -3.78 11.01
CA LEU A 180 -21.21 -4.18 10.80
C LEU A 180 -22.05 -3.08 10.16
N PHE A 181 -21.88 -1.84 10.65
CA PHE A 181 -22.68 -0.69 10.27
C PHE A 181 -21.75 0.40 9.72
N LEU A 182 -21.96 0.72 8.46
CA LEU A 182 -21.21 1.75 7.74
C LEU A 182 -22.14 2.93 7.43
N GLN A 183 -21.59 4.06 7.02
CA GLN A 183 -22.38 5.27 6.74
C GLN A 183 -23.35 5.08 5.56
N ASP A 184 -23.01 4.22 4.61
CA ASP A 184 -23.71 3.97 3.36
C ASP A 184 -24.33 2.58 3.24
N GLY A 185 -24.35 1.76 4.34
CA GLY A 185 -24.96 0.45 4.33
C GLY A 185 -24.53 -0.46 5.48
N ILE A 186 -24.81 -1.75 5.33
CA ILE A 186 -24.43 -2.79 6.29
C ILE A 186 -23.47 -3.79 5.65
N ALA A 187 -22.60 -4.38 6.47
CA ALA A 187 -21.61 -5.34 6.01
C ALA A 187 -22.18 -6.54 5.25
N MET A 188 -23.42 -6.97 5.58
CA MET A 188 -24.08 -8.09 4.91
C MET A 188 -24.35 -7.79 3.42
N ASP A 189 -24.83 -6.58 3.12
CA ASP A 189 -25.10 -6.17 1.74
C ASP A 189 -23.80 -6.12 0.92
N PHE A 190 -22.75 -5.60 1.52
CA PHE A 190 -21.42 -5.57 0.91
C PHE A 190 -20.87 -7.00 0.68
N PHE A 191 -20.98 -7.88 1.68
CA PHE A 191 -20.56 -9.28 1.55
C PHE A 191 -21.29 -10.03 0.43
N HIS A 192 -22.62 -9.84 0.34
CA HIS A 192 -23.43 -10.44 -0.73
C HIS A 192 -23.09 -9.84 -2.12
N SER A 193 -22.84 -8.53 -2.18
CA SER A 193 -22.37 -7.87 -3.41
C SER A 193 -21.06 -8.48 -3.90
N MET A 194 -20.09 -8.66 -2.99
CA MET A 194 -18.80 -9.27 -3.31
C MET A 194 -18.93 -10.72 -3.77
N LYS A 195 -19.72 -11.54 -3.09
CA LYS A 195 -20.00 -12.93 -3.51
C LYS A 195 -20.66 -12.99 -4.90
N LYS A 196 -21.61 -12.10 -5.16
CA LYS A 196 -22.27 -12.02 -6.48
C LYS A 196 -21.29 -11.64 -7.58
N LEU A 197 -20.41 -10.67 -7.33
CA LEU A 197 -19.39 -10.25 -8.28
C LEU A 197 -18.40 -11.39 -8.56
N ALA A 198 -17.89 -12.07 -7.54
CA ALA A 198 -17.04 -13.23 -7.69
C ALA A 198 -17.71 -14.35 -8.48
N GLY A 199 -19.00 -14.64 -8.21
CA GLY A 199 -19.78 -15.65 -8.94
C GLY A 199 -20.03 -15.32 -10.43
N ILE A 200 -20.27 -14.04 -10.75
CA ILE A 200 -20.47 -13.59 -12.15
C ILE A 200 -19.18 -13.75 -12.96
N TYR A 201 -18.03 -13.49 -12.35
CA TYR A 201 -16.73 -13.49 -13.03
C TYR A 201 -16.02 -14.86 -13.03
N GLN A 202 -16.52 -15.88 -12.32
CA GLN A 202 -15.96 -17.25 -12.38
C GLN A 202 -15.94 -17.86 -13.80
N ASN A 203 -16.80 -17.37 -14.71
CA ASN A 203 -16.88 -17.82 -16.11
C ASN A 203 -16.01 -17.00 -17.07
N THR A 204 -15.26 -16.00 -16.61
CA THR A 204 -14.34 -15.21 -17.45
C THR A 204 -12.92 -15.76 -17.35
N LYS A 205 -12.13 -15.61 -18.43
CA LYS A 205 -10.72 -16.10 -18.45
C LYS A 205 -9.81 -15.44 -17.43
N GLU A 206 -10.22 -14.29 -16.88
CA GLU A 206 -9.55 -13.56 -15.81
C GLU A 206 -10.63 -13.05 -14.85
N PRO A 207 -10.85 -13.72 -13.69
CA PRO A 207 -11.80 -13.22 -12.71
C PRO A 207 -11.29 -11.90 -12.13
N ILE A 208 -12.04 -10.82 -12.32
CA ILE A 208 -11.74 -9.48 -11.78
C ILE A 208 -11.84 -9.51 -10.25
N PHE A 209 -12.65 -10.42 -9.69
CA PHE A 209 -12.81 -10.62 -8.26
C PHE A 209 -12.63 -12.09 -7.91
N ARG A 210 -11.65 -12.38 -7.07
CA ARG A 210 -11.54 -13.67 -6.37
C ARG A 210 -12.43 -13.65 -5.11
N GLU A 211 -12.83 -14.80 -4.64
CA GLU A 211 -13.49 -14.92 -3.34
C GLU A 211 -12.46 -14.60 -2.26
N LEU A 212 -12.64 -13.45 -1.59
CA LEU A 212 -11.75 -12.98 -0.55
C LEU A 212 -12.25 -13.39 0.83
N PRO A 213 -11.38 -13.78 1.76
CA PRO A 213 -11.74 -13.89 3.16
C PRO A 213 -12.36 -12.59 3.67
N PHE A 214 -13.52 -12.70 4.30
CA PHE A 214 -14.30 -11.58 4.79
C PHE A 214 -14.51 -11.68 6.30
N PHE A 215 -13.93 -10.75 7.04
CA PHE A 215 -14.01 -10.68 8.49
C PHE A 215 -14.95 -9.56 8.91
N ILE A 216 -15.79 -9.83 9.88
CA ILE A 216 -16.50 -8.76 10.61
C ILE A 216 -15.61 -8.29 11.76
N PHE A 217 -15.41 -6.97 11.87
CA PHE A 217 -14.68 -6.34 12.96
C PHE A 217 -15.51 -5.20 13.56
N THR A 218 -16.17 -5.45 14.68
CA THR A 218 -17.19 -4.57 15.22
C THR A 218 -17.14 -4.38 16.74
N ASP A 219 -17.71 -3.29 17.21
CA ASP A 219 -17.94 -3.04 18.64
C ASP A 219 -19.31 -3.59 19.12
N ASN A 220 -20.14 -4.06 18.19
CA ASN A 220 -21.43 -4.67 18.51
C ASN A 220 -21.24 -6.10 19.05
N LYS A 221 -21.92 -6.42 20.16
CA LYS A 221 -21.84 -7.72 20.87
C LYS A 221 -23.10 -8.56 20.74
N ASP A 222 -23.95 -8.27 19.77
CA ASP A 222 -25.17 -9.03 19.54
C ASP A 222 -24.82 -10.42 18.94
N LEU A 223 -25.03 -11.44 19.78
CA LEU A 223 -24.76 -12.83 19.40
C LEU A 223 -25.68 -13.33 18.27
N SER A 224 -26.85 -12.74 18.10
CA SER A 224 -27.78 -13.12 17.03
C SER A 224 -27.23 -12.66 15.67
N LEU A 225 -26.62 -11.47 15.60
CA LEU A 225 -25.91 -10.97 14.42
C LEU A 225 -24.68 -11.82 14.13
N GLU A 226 -23.86 -12.14 15.15
CA GLU A 226 -22.70 -13.01 14.96
C GLU A 226 -23.12 -14.36 14.36
N TYR A 227 -24.15 -14.99 14.92
CA TYR A 227 -24.67 -16.26 14.41
C TYR A 227 -25.12 -16.13 12.95
N GLN A 228 -25.86 -15.07 12.61
CA GLN A 228 -26.33 -14.81 11.25
C GLN A 228 -25.16 -14.67 10.27
N TYR A 229 -24.17 -13.84 10.57
CA TYR A 229 -23.01 -13.62 9.69
C TYR A 229 -22.19 -14.88 9.51
N ARG A 230 -21.95 -15.65 10.58
CA ARG A 230 -21.25 -16.94 10.47
C ARG A 230 -22.03 -17.95 9.62
N HIS A 231 -23.36 -17.96 9.71
CA HIS A 231 -24.21 -18.84 8.89
C HIS A 231 -24.16 -18.45 7.41
N GLU A 232 -24.07 -17.16 7.08
CA GLU A 232 -23.88 -16.65 5.72
C GLU A 232 -22.50 -16.95 5.14
N GLY A 233 -21.55 -17.38 5.97
CA GLY A 233 -20.22 -17.85 5.56
C GLY A 233 -19.15 -16.78 5.58
N VAL A 234 -19.24 -15.76 6.46
CA VAL A 234 -18.07 -14.89 6.71
C VAL A 234 -16.95 -15.71 7.33
N SER A 235 -15.72 -15.36 6.96
CA SER A 235 -14.54 -16.14 7.36
C SER A 235 -14.22 -16.01 8.84
N ASP A 236 -14.47 -14.84 9.43
CA ASP A 236 -14.37 -14.64 10.89
C ASP A 236 -15.24 -13.48 11.38
N TYR A 237 -15.49 -13.47 12.71
CA TYR A 237 -16.28 -12.43 13.39
C TYR A 237 -15.56 -12.03 14.68
N ILE A 238 -15.19 -10.78 14.78
CA ILE A 238 -14.31 -10.24 15.82
C ILE A 238 -15.01 -9.08 16.52
N THR A 239 -15.16 -9.17 17.84
CA THR A 239 -15.79 -8.12 18.66
C THR A 239 -14.78 -7.42 19.57
N SER A 240 -15.00 -6.14 19.81
CA SER A 240 -14.26 -5.38 20.84
C SER A 240 -14.67 -5.76 22.27
N PRO A 241 -13.75 -5.73 23.25
CA PRO A 241 -12.37 -5.35 23.16
C PRO A 241 -11.53 -6.42 22.45
N VAL A 242 -10.77 -6.01 21.44
CA VAL A 242 -9.96 -6.94 20.65
C VAL A 242 -8.62 -7.23 21.32
N ASN A 243 -8.24 -8.50 21.33
CA ASN A 243 -6.87 -8.90 21.60
C ASN A 243 -6.06 -8.71 20.30
N ILE A 244 -5.29 -7.62 20.22
CA ILE A 244 -4.54 -7.26 19.00
C ILE A 244 -3.58 -8.37 18.54
N PRO A 245 -2.74 -8.98 19.40
CA PRO A 245 -1.92 -10.13 19.00
C PRO A 245 -2.72 -11.27 18.38
N GLU A 246 -3.88 -11.60 18.94
CA GLU A 246 -4.75 -12.67 18.44
C GLU A 246 -5.38 -12.31 17.09
N LEU A 247 -5.84 -11.07 16.93
CA LEU A 247 -6.35 -10.57 15.65
C LEU A 247 -5.28 -10.67 14.55
N ILE A 248 -4.06 -10.22 14.85
CA ILE A 248 -2.94 -10.27 13.89
C ILE A 248 -2.64 -11.73 13.52
N ARG A 249 -2.61 -12.65 14.48
CA ARG A 249 -2.39 -14.07 14.21
C ARG A 249 -3.46 -14.65 13.28
N ARG A 250 -4.73 -14.28 13.47
CA ARG A 250 -5.84 -14.71 12.60
C ARG A 250 -5.70 -14.14 11.19
N ILE A 251 -5.35 -12.86 11.07
CA ILE A 251 -5.13 -12.24 9.75
C ILE A 251 -3.96 -12.92 9.03
N CYS A 252 -2.80 -13.12 9.70
CA CYS A 252 -1.65 -13.80 9.12
C CYS A 252 -2.00 -15.20 8.58
N TYR A 253 -2.81 -15.96 9.31
CA TYR A 253 -3.24 -17.30 8.87
C TYR A 253 -3.93 -17.28 7.50
N PHE A 254 -4.71 -16.24 7.18
CA PHE A 254 -5.45 -16.14 5.92
C PHE A 254 -4.66 -15.50 4.76
N VAL A 255 -3.59 -14.76 5.03
CA VAL A 255 -2.80 -14.09 3.98
C VAL A 255 -1.47 -14.79 3.69
N GLU A 256 -1.01 -15.70 4.56
CA GLU A 256 0.24 -16.47 4.38
C GLU A 256 0.00 -17.87 3.80
N GLU A 257 -1.27 -18.32 3.65
CA GLU A 257 -1.66 -19.56 2.94
C GLU A 257 -1.86 -19.28 1.44
#